data_314119307537563e18b8f4b8ab29cd64
#
_entry.id   314119307537563e18b8f4b8ab29cd64
#
_cell.length_a   1.000
_cell.length_b   1.000
_cell.length_c   1.000
_cell.angle_alpha   90.00
_cell.angle_beta   90.00
_cell.angle_gamma   90.00
#
_symmetry.space_group_name_H-M   'P 1'
#
loop_
_entity.id
_entity.type
_entity.pdbx_description
1 polymer ?
#
loop_
_entity_poly.entity_id
_entity_poly.type
_entity_poly.pdbx_seq_one_letter_code
_entity_poly.pdbx_strand_id
1 'polypeptide(L)'
;MDGMLYAQLSLMMFLQFAVWGSWSPVLASRLLGPLKMTGRQTGWIYGTLYIGCIVAPLIAGQIADRWVATQHFLAAAHLVGGALLLAAARRRTFGSLFAVMLLYASAFAPTLSLVNSLMFAHLPDPANQSFGVLLWGTVGWAVAGWALTLRRKLAGGGDGADCLVLAGALSLALGLYCLALPHTPPAGRAGDMLPFLKALGMLRDPNFLVFLVIAFLMATQLQFFFLGTAPYLADVGVPGRSIPAVMTIAQFAQLPATILLAFHTSALRDRVGFLGIFAFGLAMWLAMYAIYALAPRRVPVALAQGLHGVAYTFFIWAGFVYVNEAAPPDIRGSAQGLYTVALFGFGFFAGTQLTGIAMDRLRAPDGRFAWRRVFLLPCGATLACLVALLALFRG
;
A
#
# COMPACT_ATOMS: atom_id res chain seq x y z
N MET A 1 -16.83 -2.40 23.25
CA MET A 1 -15.58 -3.23 23.13
C MET A 1 -14.79 -3.08 24.42
N ASP A 2 -14.25 -4.16 24.93
CA ASP A 2 -13.29 -4.12 26.04
C ASP A 2 -12.07 -3.27 25.63
N GLY A 3 -11.61 -2.40 26.55
CA GLY A 3 -10.48 -1.49 26.29
C GLY A 3 -9.18 -2.24 26.04
N MET A 4 -8.98 -3.41 26.67
CA MET A 4 -7.81 -4.25 26.44
C MET A 4 -7.80 -4.85 25.03
N LEU A 5 -8.93 -5.38 24.58
CA LEU A 5 -9.08 -5.93 23.23
C LEU A 5 -8.86 -4.85 22.16
N TYR A 6 -9.42 -3.65 22.38
CA TYR A 6 -9.18 -2.51 21.48
C TYR A 6 -7.69 -2.19 21.36
N ALA A 7 -7.00 -2.10 22.50
CA ALA A 7 -5.58 -1.81 22.52
C ALA A 7 -4.75 -2.92 21.82
N GLN A 8 -5.11 -4.19 22.04
CA GLN A 8 -4.43 -5.33 21.42
C GLN A 8 -4.56 -5.29 19.88
N LEU A 9 -5.77 -5.12 19.35
CA LEU A 9 -6.00 -5.09 17.91
C LEU A 9 -5.40 -3.82 17.28
N SER A 10 -5.46 -2.69 17.97
CA SER A 10 -4.87 -1.42 17.53
C SER A 10 -3.35 -1.50 17.45
N LEU A 11 -2.69 -2.10 18.45
CA LEU A 11 -1.24 -2.29 18.42
C LEU A 11 -0.80 -3.27 17.33
N MET A 12 -1.57 -4.33 17.09
CA MET A 12 -1.33 -5.23 15.96
C MET A 12 -1.37 -4.48 14.63
N MET A 13 -2.42 -3.67 14.38
CA MET A 13 -2.53 -2.87 13.15
C MET A 13 -1.42 -1.83 13.05
N PHE A 14 -1.10 -1.15 14.15
CA PHE A 14 0.00 -0.21 14.20
C PHE A 14 1.33 -0.85 13.76
N LEU A 15 1.70 -1.97 14.37
CA LEU A 15 2.95 -2.67 14.07
C LEU A 15 2.95 -3.25 12.65
N GLN A 16 1.84 -3.83 12.18
CA GLN A 16 1.71 -4.35 10.82
C GLN A 16 2.06 -3.31 9.76
N PHE A 17 1.48 -2.13 9.87
CA PHE A 17 1.71 -1.06 8.92
C PHE A 17 2.99 -0.27 9.18
N ALA A 18 3.50 -0.26 10.42
CA ALA A 18 4.81 0.28 10.73
C ALA A 18 5.94 -0.55 10.07
N VAL A 19 5.82 -1.88 10.02
CA VAL A 19 6.75 -2.75 9.27
C VAL A 19 6.79 -2.34 7.80
N TRP A 20 5.64 -2.22 7.15
CA TRP A 20 5.57 -1.88 5.72
C TRP A 20 5.99 -0.43 5.46
N GLY A 21 5.52 0.51 6.28
CA GLY A 21 5.82 1.93 6.20
C GLY A 21 7.29 2.27 6.45
N SER A 22 8.03 1.42 7.15
CA SER A 22 9.47 1.63 7.39
C SER A 22 10.30 1.57 6.11
N TRP A 23 9.98 0.68 5.17
CA TRP A 23 10.83 0.47 3.99
C TRP A 23 10.21 0.93 2.67
N SER A 24 8.90 0.70 2.48
CA SER A 24 8.25 0.91 1.19
C SER A 24 8.40 2.34 0.64
N PRO A 25 8.23 3.42 1.42
CA PRO A 25 8.34 4.77 0.89
C PRO A 25 9.77 5.20 0.53
N VAL A 26 10.81 4.56 1.07
CA VAL A 26 12.19 5.08 1.02
C VAL A 26 13.23 4.11 0.46
N LEU A 27 12.90 2.84 0.28
CA LEU A 27 13.82 1.81 -0.21
C LEU A 27 14.38 2.14 -1.59
N ALA A 28 13.59 2.77 -2.47
CA ALA A 28 14.02 3.15 -3.81
C ALA A 28 15.26 4.08 -3.77
N SER A 29 15.35 4.97 -2.80
CA SER A 29 16.52 5.85 -2.63
C SER A 29 17.80 5.05 -2.37
N ARG A 30 17.73 3.94 -1.60
CA ARG A 30 18.86 3.03 -1.42
C ARG A 30 19.21 2.27 -2.69
N LEU A 31 18.21 1.72 -3.36
CA LEU A 31 18.43 0.88 -4.53
C LEU A 31 19.07 1.66 -5.68
N LEU A 32 18.52 2.83 -6.00
CA LEU A 32 18.97 3.68 -7.09
C LEU A 32 20.27 4.45 -6.76
N GLY A 33 20.45 4.88 -5.52
CA GLY A 33 21.60 5.65 -5.05
C GLY A 33 22.77 4.75 -4.66
N PRO A 34 22.91 4.36 -3.37
CA PRO A 34 24.06 3.60 -2.88
C PRO A 34 24.32 2.27 -3.57
N LEU A 35 23.24 1.55 -3.96
CA LEU A 35 23.39 0.24 -4.63
C LEU A 35 23.48 0.34 -6.15
N LYS A 36 23.26 1.53 -6.72
CA LYS A 36 23.37 1.81 -8.17
C LYS A 36 22.55 0.84 -9.04
N MET A 37 21.42 0.37 -8.51
CA MET A 37 20.51 -0.49 -9.26
C MET A 37 19.77 0.33 -10.33
N THR A 38 19.38 -0.33 -11.42
CA THR A 38 18.55 0.30 -12.45
C THR A 38 17.11 0.49 -11.95
N GLY A 39 16.35 1.34 -12.63
CA GLY A 39 14.92 1.49 -12.37
C GLY A 39 14.17 0.16 -12.52
N ARG A 40 14.52 -0.63 -13.55
CA ARG A 40 13.94 -1.98 -13.76
C ARG A 40 14.23 -2.92 -12.59
N GLN A 41 15.48 -2.95 -12.12
CA GLN A 41 15.85 -3.75 -10.94
C GLN A 41 15.10 -3.30 -9.70
N THR A 42 14.96 -1.98 -9.49
CA THR A 42 14.16 -1.42 -8.41
C THR A 42 12.69 -1.83 -8.52
N GLY A 43 12.10 -1.76 -9.72
CA GLY A 43 10.74 -2.22 -9.99
C GLY A 43 10.53 -3.70 -9.65
N TRP A 44 11.48 -4.57 -10.00
CA TRP A 44 11.42 -5.99 -9.63
C TRP A 44 11.50 -6.23 -8.12
N ILE A 45 12.38 -5.49 -7.38
CA ILE A 45 12.47 -5.59 -5.92
C ILE A 45 11.12 -5.22 -5.27
N TYR A 46 10.51 -4.10 -5.66
CA TYR A 46 9.19 -3.73 -5.17
C TYR A 46 8.10 -4.70 -5.62
N GLY A 47 8.21 -5.20 -6.85
CA GLY A 47 7.29 -6.19 -7.44
C GLY A 47 7.20 -7.48 -6.65
N THR A 48 8.23 -7.85 -5.87
CA THR A 48 8.20 -9.08 -5.05
C THR A 48 7.01 -9.11 -4.09
N LEU A 49 6.68 -7.96 -3.45
CA LEU A 49 5.53 -7.89 -2.53
C LEU A 49 4.22 -8.16 -3.27
N TYR A 50 4.07 -7.63 -4.46
CA TYR A 50 2.84 -7.76 -5.23
C TYR A 50 2.68 -9.13 -5.88
N ILE A 51 3.79 -9.78 -6.24
CA ILE A 51 3.81 -11.23 -6.55
C ILE A 51 3.29 -12.02 -5.34
N GLY A 52 3.78 -11.70 -4.14
CA GLY A 52 3.26 -12.26 -2.90
C GLY A 52 1.76 -12.06 -2.74
N CYS A 53 1.24 -10.85 -3.01
CA CYS A 53 -0.19 -10.55 -2.91
C CYS A 53 -1.06 -11.30 -3.92
N ILE A 54 -0.53 -11.66 -5.09
CA ILE A 54 -1.23 -12.52 -6.06
C ILE A 54 -1.31 -13.96 -5.55
N VAL A 55 -0.21 -14.46 -4.97
CA VAL A 55 -0.08 -15.87 -4.55
C VAL A 55 -0.62 -16.10 -3.14
N ALA A 56 -0.57 -15.11 -2.26
CA ALA A 56 -0.95 -15.22 -0.86
C ALA A 56 -2.37 -15.77 -0.61
N PRO A 57 -3.41 -15.33 -1.35
CA PRO A 57 -4.75 -15.85 -1.15
C PRO A 57 -4.87 -17.36 -1.43
N LEU A 58 -3.99 -17.88 -2.31
CA LEU A 58 -3.97 -19.30 -2.67
C LEU A 58 -3.42 -20.20 -1.55
N ILE A 59 -2.50 -19.67 -0.75
CA ILE A 59 -1.74 -20.46 0.22
C ILE A 59 -2.19 -20.16 1.65
N ALA A 60 -2.25 -18.90 2.00
CA ALA A 60 -2.43 -18.49 3.39
C ALA A 60 -3.85 -18.72 3.91
N GLY A 61 -4.87 -18.46 3.09
CA GLY A 61 -6.26 -18.76 3.45
C GLY A 61 -6.42 -20.24 3.76
N GLN A 62 -5.84 -21.13 2.91
CA GLN A 62 -5.92 -22.57 3.12
C GLN A 62 -5.21 -23.04 4.41
N ILE A 63 -4.07 -22.44 4.74
CA ILE A 63 -3.30 -22.83 5.95
C ILE A 63 -4.00 -22.32 7.21
N ALA A 64 -4.40 -21.05 7.24
CA ALA A 64 -5.05 -20.45 8.40
C ALA A 64 -6.45 -21.00 8.63
N ASP A 65 -7.20 -21.30 7.56
CA ASP A 65 -8.57 -21.81 7.67
C ASP A 65 -8.62 -23.29 8.07
N ARG A 66 -7.56 -24.07 7.81
CA ARG A 66 -7.59 -25.53 8.03
C ARG A 66 -6.74 -26.03 9.18
N TRP A 67 -5.54 -25.49 9.37
CA TRP A 67 -4.51 -26.17 10.16
C TRP A 67 -3.91 -25.37 11.29
N VAL A 68 -3.81 -24.03 11.14
CA VAL A 68 -3.06 -23.20 12.08
C VAL A 68 -3.90 -22.02 12.54
N ALA A 69 -3.96 -21.82 13.86
CA ALA A 69 -4.62 -20.65 14.43
C ALA A 69 -3.96 -19.36 13.88
N THR A 70 -4.79 -18.37 13.51
CA THR A 70 -4.37 -17.18 12.78
C THR A 70 -3.25 -16.42 13.50
N GLN A 71 -3.31 -16.25 14.81
CA GLN A 71 -2.26 -15.57 15.58
C GLN A 71 -0.91 -16.31 15.51
N HIS A 72 -0.90 -17.64 15.46
CA HIS A 72 0.34 -18.43 15.35
C HIS A 72 0.92 -18.34 13.92
N PHE A 73 0.07 -18.33 12.90
CA PHE A 73 0.52 -18.07 11.53
C PHE A 73 1.16 -16.68 11.41
N LEU A 74 0.50 -15.64 11.95
CA LEU A 74 1.02 -14.27 11.98
C LEU A 74 2.36 -14.21 12.72
N ALA A 75 2.48 -14.87 13.87
CA ALA A 75 3.72 -14.93 14.64
C ALA A 75 4.86 -15.52 13.79
N ALA A 76 4.67 -16.70 13.20
CA ALA A 76 5.69 -17.35 12.38
C ALA A 76 6.05 -16.51 11.16
N ALA A 77 5.06 -15.97 10.45
CA ALA A 77 5.27 -15.14 9.26
C ALA A 77 6.08 -13.89 9.57
N HIS A 78 5.80 -13.20 10.69
CA HIS A 78 6.53 -12.00 11.09
C HIS A 78 7.92 -12.30 11.67
N LEU A 79 8.12 -13.40 12.39
CA LEU A 79 9.45 -13.80 12.86
C LEU A 79 10.36 -14.16 11.68
N VAL A 80 9.88 -14.98 10.74
CA VAL A 80 10.60 -15.31 9.49
C VAL A 80 10.81 -14.07 8.65
N GLY A 81 9.76 -13.26 8.44
CA GLY A 81 9.82 -12.02 7.67
C GLY A 81 10.80 -11.01 8.25
N GLY A 82 10.83 -10.87 9.58
CA GLY A 82 11.78 -9.99 10.27
C GLY A 82 13.22 -10.42 10.08
N ALA A 83 13.52 -11.71 10.21
CA ALA A 83 14.85 -12.25 9.93
C ALA A 83 15.27 -12.04 8.47
N LEU A 84 14.34 -12.22 7.52
CA LEU A 84 14.59 -11.99 6.09
C LEU A 84 14.83 -10.50 5.79
N LEU A 85 14.12 -9.57 6.42
CA LEU A 85 14.37 -8.12 6.28
C LEU A 85 15.75 -7.74 6.81
N LEU A 86 16.18 -8.28 7.95
CA LEU A 86 17.52 -8.07 8.48
C LEU A 86 18.60 -8.68 7.55
N ALA A 87 18.31 -9.81 6.93
CA ALA A 87 19.19 -10.39 5.91
C ALA A 87 19.22 -9.51 4.65
N ALA A 88 18.07 -8.99 4.18
CA ALA A 88 17.96 -8.09 3.03
C ALA A 88 18.76 -6.80 3.24
N ALA A 89 18.79 -6.26 4.46
CA ALA A 89 19.56 -5.07 4.79
C ALA A 89 21.07 -5.21 4.49
N ARG A 90 21.59 -6.43 4.54
CA ARG A 90 23.00 -6.75 4.26
C ARG A 90 23.28 -7.06 2.79
N ARG A 91 22.25 -7.25 1.94
CA ARG A 91 22.43 -7.58 0.53
C ARG A 91 22.70 -6.33 -0.30
N ARG A 92 23.64 -6.46 -1.25
CA ARG A 92 24.07 -5.36 -2.11
C ARG A 92 23.89 -5.65 -3.60
N THR A 93 23.73 -6.91 -3.99
CA THR A 93 23.50 -7.31 -5.40
C THR A 93 22.02 -7.49 -5.67
N PHE A 94 21.59 -7.22 -6.89
CA PHE A 94 20.19 -7.37 -7.30
C PHE A 94 19.68 -8.79 -7.04
N GLY A 95 20.37 -9.82 -7.54
CA GLY A 95 19.87 -11.20 -7.43
C GLY A 95 19.69 -11.68 -6.00
N SER A 96 20.68 -11.37 -5.11
CA SER A 96 20.58 -11.77 -3.71
C SER A 96 19.49 -11.00 -2.95
N LEU A 97 19.32 -9.70 -3.25
CA LEU A 97 18.29 -8.89 -2.63
C LEU A 97 16.90 -9.29 -3.14
N PHE A 98 16.75 -9.53 -4.44
CA PHE A 98 15.50 -9.99 -5.04
C PHE A 98 15.04 -11.31 -4.42
N ALA A 99 15.93 -12.30 -4.32
CA ALA A 99 15.59 -13.60 -3.73
C ALA A 99 15.12 -13.47 -2.27
N VAL A 100 15.85 -12.69 -1.44
CA VAL A 100 15.48 -12.50 -0.04
C VAL A 100 14.18 -11.70 0.09
N MET A 101 13.98 -10.65 -0.74
CA MET A 101 12.74 -9.88 -0.72
C MET A 101 11.53 -10.68 -1.23
N LEU A 102 11.72 -11.60 -2.17
CA LEU A 102 10.67 -12.50 -2.62
C LEU A 102 10.25 -13.48 -1.51
N LEU A 103 11.23 -14.06 -0.79
CA LEU A 103 10.94 -14.91 0.38
C LEU A 103 10.22 -14.11 1.49
N TYR A 104 10.69 -12.89 1.76
CA TYR A 104 10.01 -11.98 2.70
C TYR A 104 8.58 -11.70 2.26
N ALA A 105 8.37 -11.38 0.98
CA ALA A 105 7.05 -11.10 0.44
C ALA A 105 6.11 -12.30 0.55
N SER A 106 6.61 -13.51 0.33
CA SER A 106 5.83 -14.75 0.48
C SER A 106 5.36 -14.99 1.92
N ALA A 107 6.15 -14.55 2.92
CA ALA A 107 5.76 -14.60 4.33
C ALA A 107 4.83 -13.43 4.71
N PHE A 108 5.13 -12.21 4.23
CA PHE A 108 4.45 -10.97 4.66
C PHE A 108 3.11 -10.76 3.96
N ALA A 109 2.99 -11.02 2.66
CA ALA A 109 1.76 -10.71 1.91
C ALA A 109 0.49 -11.36 2.48
N PRO A 110 0.52 -12.64 2.93
CA PRO A 110 -0.62 -13.25 3.62
C PRO A 110 -1.07 -12.49 4.86
N THR A 111 -0.13 -11.88 5.60
CA THR A 111 -0.45 -11.21 6.86
C THR A 111 -1.34 -10.00 6.65
N LEU A 112 -1.30 -9.36 5.46
CA LEU A 112 -2.13 -8.20 5.13
C LEU A 112 -3.63 -8.50 5.20
N SER A 113 -4.05 -9.70 4.84
CA SER A 113 -5.44 -10.13 4.96
C SER A 113 -5.75 -10.76 6.31
N LEU A 114 -4.81 -11.51 6.89
CA LEU A 114 -5.02 -12.26 8.12
C LEU A 114 -5.15 -11.35 9.36
N VAL A 115 -4.44 -10.21 9.41
CA VAL A 115 -4.64 -9.22 10.49
C VAL A 115 -6.07 -8.64 10.46
N ASN A 116 -6.63 -8.41 9.28
CA ASN A 116 -8.02 -7.98 9.14
C ASN A 116 -8.99 -9.10 9.55
N SER A 117 -8.73 -10.32 9.13
CA SER A 117 -9.55 -11.49 9.52
C SER A 117 -9.57 -11.68 11.04
N LEU A 118 -8.39 -11.65 11.69
CA LEU A 118 -8.29 -11.72 13.14
C LEU A 118 -9.03 -10.57 13.82
N MET A 119 -8.85 -9.34 13.34
CA MET A 119 -9.56 -8.18 13.87
C MET A 119 -11.09 -8.39 13.81
N PHE A 120 -11.62 -8.74 12.63
CA PHE A 120 -13.06 -8.94 12.45
C PHE A 120 -13.63 -10.08 13.26
N ALA A 121 -12.86 -11.15 13.51
CA ALA A 121 -13.28 -12.28 14.33
C ALA A 121 -13.50 -11.93 15.80
N HIS A 122 -12.82 -10.89 16.29
CA HIS A 122 -12.86 -10.50 17.70
C HIS A 122 -13.61 -9.20 17.99
N LEU A 123 -14.03 -8.45 16.97
CA LEU A 123 -14.83 -7.25 17.17
C LEU A 123 -16.32 -7.61 17.41
N PRO A 124 -16.92 -7.18 18.55
CA PRO A 124 -18.34 -7.39 18.81
C PRO A 124 -19.26 -6.70 17.78
N ASP A 125 -18.86 -5.53 17.28
CA ASP A 125 -19.55 -4.76 16.25
C ASP A 125 -18.53 -4.29 15.18
N PRO A 126 -18.20 -5.18 14.23
CA PRO A 126 -17.21 -4.86 13.20
C PRO A 126 -17.57 -3.62 12.37
N ALA A 127 -18.84 -3.40 12.09
CA ALA A 127 -19.31 -2.29 11.25
C ALA A 127 -18.96 -0.90 11.86
N ASN A 128 -19.10 -0.76 13.17
CA ASN A 128 -18.86 0.51 13.85
C ASN A 128 -17.48 0.61 14.52
N GLN A 129 -16.81 -0.51 14.79
CA GLN A 129 -15.57 -0.52 15.59
C GLN A 129 -14.30 -0.73 14.77
N SER A 130 -14.37 -1.37 13.61
CA SER A 130 -13.19 -1.68 12.80
C SER A 130 -12.44 -0.45 12.34
N PHE A 131 -13.16 0.62 12.00
CA PHE A 131 -12.57 1.86 11.55
C PHE A 131 -11.56 2.44 12.57
N GLY A 132 -11.93 2.47 13.85
CA GLY A 132 -11.04 2.96 14.92
C GLY A 132 -9.75 2.14 15.05
N VAL A 133 -9.84 0.82 14.86
CA VAL A 133 -8.66 -0.07 14.88
C VAL A 133 -7.81 0.12 13.63
N LEU A 134 -8.42 0.22 12.45
CA LEU A 134 -7.71 0.40 11.16
C LEU A 134 -6.93 1.70 11.09
N LEU A 135 -7.42 2.78 11.73
CA LEU A 135 -6.70 4.06 11.79
C LEU A 135 -5.29 3.93 12.37
N TRP A 136 -5.08 3.02 13.33
CA TRP A 136 -3.77 2.78 13.91
C TRP A 136 -2.76 2.25 12.90
N GLY A 137 -3.20 1.62 11.83
CA GLY A 137 -2.32 1.27 10.70
C GLY A 137 -1.71 2.50 10.04
N THR A 138 -2.51 3.53 9.74
CA THR A 138 -2.02 4.79 9.18
C THR A 138 -1.08 5.51 10.15
N VAL A 139 -1.40 5.49 11.45
CA VAL A 139 -0.52 6.04 12.50
C VAL A 139 0.80 5.29 12.55
N GLY A 140 0.78 3.95 12.52
CA GLY A 140 1.98 3.11 12.51
C GLY A 140 2.91 3.40 11.33
N TRP A 141 2.34 3.54 10.13
CA TRP A 141 3.08 3.95 8.94
C TRP A 141 3.77 5.31 9.13
N ALA A 142 3.04 6.31 9.62
CA ALA A 142 3.58 7.65 9.84
C ALA A 142 4.69 7.65 10.92
N VAL A 143 4.45 6.99 12.05
CA VAL A 143 5.42 6.89 13.16
C VAL A 143 6.71 6.20 12.71
N ALA A 144 6.63 5.15 11.88
CA ALA A 144 7.81 4.50 11.31
C ALA A 144 8.68 5.46 10.50
N GLY A 145 8.07 6.33 9.67
CA GLY A 145 8.79 7.37 8.93
C GLY A 145 9.48 8.39 9.85
N TRP A 146 8.82 8.80 10.92
CA TRP A 146 9.42 9.70 11.92
C TRP A 146 10.53 9.03 12.72
N ALA A 147 10.37 7.79 13.14
CA ALA A 147 11.39 7.01 13.84
C ALA A 147 12.64 6.88 12.97
N LEU A 148 12.47 6.57 11.69
CA LEU A 148 13.57 6.48 10.73
C LEU A 148 14.28 7.83 10.54
N THR A 149 13.52 8.93 10.46
CA THR A 149 14.07 10.28 10.38
C THR A 149 14.88 10.64 11.63
N LEU A 150 14.34 10.35 12.83
CA LEU A 150 15.03 10.60 14.10
C LEU A 150 16.34 9.82 14.17
N ARG A 151 16.29 8.52 13.85
CA ARG A 151 17.50 7.69 13.79
C ARG A 151 18.56 8.29 12.84
N ARG A 152 18.16 8.72 11.64
CA ARG A 152 19.08 9.33 10.66
C ARG A 152 19.65 10.67 11.10
N LYS A 153 18.91 11.43 11.91
CA LYS A 153 19.42 12.68 12.51
C LYS A 153 20.42 12.42 13.61
N LEU A 154 20.23 11.38 14.43
CA LEU A 154 21.09 11.07 15.58
C LEU A 154 22.35 10.29 15.18
N ALA A 155 22.23 9.31 14.28
CA ALA A 155 23.30 8.38 13.91
C ALA A 155 23.97 8.68 12.56
N GLY A 156 23.55 9.75 11.88
CA GLY A 156 23.96 10.01 10.49
C GLY A 156 23.24 9.13 9.48
N GLY A 157 23.16 9.59 8.24
CA GLY A 157 22.56 8.83 7.13
C GLY A 157 23.57 7.82 6.60
N GLY A 158 23.28 6.53 6.74
CA GLY A 158 24.04 5.45 6.10
C GLY A 158 23.61 5.22 4.63
N ASP A 159 23.89 4.03 4.10
CA ASP A 159 23.50 3.60 2.75
C ASP A 159 21.99 3.33 2.57
N GLY A 160 21.15 3.72 3.54
CA GLY A 160 19.71 3.52 3.52
C GLY A 160 19.24 2.11 3.89
N ALA A 161 20.15 1.22 4.37
CA ALA A 161 19.78 -0.10 4.89
C ALA A 161 18.92 -0.04 6.16
N ASP A 162 18.97 1.09 6.83
CA ASP A 162 18.27 1.38 8.07
C ASP A 162 16.74 1.18 7.99
N CYS A 163 16.15 1.43 6.84
CA CYS A 163 14.72 1.19 6.62
C CYS A 163 14.36 -0.31 6.72
N LEU A 164 15.22 -1.18 6.19
CA LEU A 164 15.03 -2.64 6.28
C LEU A 164 15.36 -3.16 7.68
N VAL A 165 16.35 -2.56 8.37
CA VAL A 165 16.68 -2.92 9.76
C VAL A 165 15.54 -2.55 10.71
N LEU A 166 14.96 -1.34 10.58
CA LEU A 166 13.80 -0.93 11.37
C LEU A 166 12.61 -1.84 11.09
N ALA A 167 12.31 -2.10 9.81
CA ALA A 167 11.22 -2.99 9.42
C ALA A 167 11.42 -4.40 9.99
N GLY A 168 12.65 -4.92 9.95
CA GLY A 168 12.99 -6.24 10.49
C GLY A 168 12.80 -6.31 12.01
N ALA A 169 13.27 -5.29 12.74
CA ALA A 169 13.08 -5.21 14.19
C ALA A 169 11.59 -5.12 14.58
N LEU A 170 10.81 -4.28 13.89
CA LEU A 170 9.37 -4.15 14.10
C LEU A 170 8.62 -5.45 13.74
N SER A 171 9.05 -6.14 12.68
CA SER A 171 8.45 -7.43 12.30
C SER A 171 8.73 -8.51 13.34
N LEU A 172 9.95 -8.60 13.89
CA LEU A 172 10.25 -9.52 15.00
C LEU A 172 9.42 -9.19 16.25
N ALA A 173 9.30 -7.89 16.59
CA ALA A 173 8.47 -7.46 17.71
C ALA A 173 7.00 -7.83 17.51
N LEU A 174 6.45 -7.61 16.29
CA LEU A 174 5.10 -8.02 15.95
C LEU A 174 4.93 -9.54 16.00
N GLY A 175 5.90 -10.31 15.52
CA GLY A 175 5.86 -11.76 15.57
C GLY A 175 5.76 -12.30 17.00
N LEU A 176 6.55 -11.76 17.93
CA LEU A 176 6.45 -12.07 19.35
C LEU A 176 5.12 -11.61 19.95
N TYR A 177 4.67 -10.41 19.57
CA TYR A 177 3.40 -9.86 20.03
C TYR A 177 2.19 -10.68 19.57
N CYS A 178 2.23 -11.25 18.37
CA CYS A 178 1.16 -12.10 17.85
C CYS A 178 0.89 -13.33 18.73
N LEU A 179 1.86 -13.81 19.52
CA LEU A 179 1.66 -14.91 20.46
C LEU A 179 0.75 -14.53 21.65
N ALA A 180 0.61 -13.23 21.93
CA ALA A 180 -0.26 -12.70 22.98
C ALA A 180 -1.63 -12.22 22.46
N LEU A 181 -1.90 -12.32 21.15
CA LEU A 181 -3.19 -11.97 20.56
C LEU A 181 -4.27 -13.00 20.92
N PRO A 182 -5.56 -12.61 20.88
CA PRO A 182 -6.67 -13.52 21.15
C PRO A 182 -6.62 -14.75 20.24
N HIS A 183 -6.94 -15.91 20.82
CA HIS A 183 -6.93 -17.17 20.09
C HIS A 183 -7.98 -17.19 18.99
N THR A 184 -7.53 -17.37 17.75
CA THR A 184 -8.38 -17.40 16.56
C THR A 184 -8.20 -18.76 15.89
N PRO A 185 -9.01 -19.76 16.24
CA PRO A 185 -8.86 -21.12 15.73
C PRO A 185 -9.16 -21.18 14.23
N PRO A 186 -8.65 -22.20 13.52
CA PRO A 186 -9.00 -22.44 12.13
C PRO A 186 -10.52 -22.62 11.98
N ALA A 187 -11.12 -22.05 10.93
CA ALA A 187 -12.56 -22.14 10.70
C ALA A 187 -13.04 -23.55 10.31
N GLY A 188 -12.14 -24.49 10.08
CA GLY A 188 -12.42 -25.91 9.78
C GLY A 188 -13.10 -26.16 8.43
N ARG A 189 -13.35 -25.14 7.64
CA ARG A 189 -13.95 -25.22 6.30
C ARG A 189 -12.93 -24.90 5.24
N ALA A 190 -12.89 -25.74 4.19
CA ALA A 190 -12.19 -25.40 2.97
C ALA A 190 -12.88 -24.21 2.30
N GLY A 191 -12.33 -23.02 2.43
CA GLY A 191 -12.73 -21.90 1.58
C GLY A 191 -12.38 -22.21 0.12
N ASP A 192 -13.04 -21.54 -0.82
CA ASP A 192 -12.65 -21.61 -2.22
C ASP A 192 -11.20 -21.16 -2.39
N MET A 193 -10.41 -21.89 -3.17
CA MET A 193 -9.02 -21.54 -3.44
C MET A 193 -8.88 -20.17 -4.12
N LEU A 194 -9.88 -19.78 -4.90
CA LEU A 194 -9.92 -18.53 -5.66
C LEU A 194 -11.29 -17.87 -5.51
N PRO A 195 -11.64 -17.36 -4.32
CA PRO A 195 -12.98 -16.80 -4.08
C PRO A 195 -13.32 -15.65 -5.03
N PHE A 196 -12.31 -14.87 -5.48
CA PHE A 196 -12.52 -13.77 -6.43
C PHE A 196 -13.02 -14.22 -7.81
N LEU A 197 -12.85 -15.49 -8.19
CA LEU A 197 -13.38 -15.99 -9.47
C LEU A 197 -14.90 -15.96 -9.52
N LYS A 198 -15.60 -16.13 -8.38
CA LYS A 198 -17.04 -16.02 -8.30
C LYS A 198 -17.54 -14.63 -8.69
N ALA A 199 -16.73 -13.60 -8.43
CA ALA A 199 -17.06 -12.22 -8.74
C ALA A 199 -16.79 -11.84 -10.21
N LEU A 200 -16.18 -12.70 -11.03
CA LEU A 200 -15.96 -12.40 -12.45
C LEU A 200 -17.25 -12.15 -13.23
N GLY A 201 -18.37 -12.71 -12.76
CA GLY A 201 -19.69 -12.42 -13.33
C GLY A 201 -20.08 -10.94 -13.28
N MET A 202 -19.57 -10.18 -12.29
CA MET A 202 -19.81 -8.74 -12.17
C MET A 202 -19.17 -7.91 -13.29
N LEU A 203 -18.19 -8.46 -14.00
CA LEU A 203 -17.57 -7.79 -15.16
C LEU A 203 -18.53 -7.63 -16.34
N ARG A 204 -19.70 -8.26 -16.30
CA ARG A 204 -20.79 -8.06 -17.27
C ARG A 204 -21.52 -6.74 -17.04
N ASP A 205 -21.47 -6.19 -15.83
CA ASP A 205 -21.94 -4.83 -15.54
C ASP A 205 -20.93 -3.80 -16.07
N PRO A 206 -21.32 -2.96 -17.05
CA PRO A 206 -20.42 -1.95 -17.62
C PRO A 206 -19.86 -0.97 -16.59
N ASN A 207 -20.64 -0.56 -15.58
CA ASN A 207 -20.18 0.36 -14.54
C ASN A 207 -19.12 -0.28 -13.68
N PHE A 208 -19.35 -1.52 -13.24
CA PHE A 208 -18.36 -2.25 -12.44
C PHE A 208 -17.06 -2.50 -13.23
N LEU A 209 -17.20 -2.87 -14.52
CA LEU A 209 -16.04 -3.07 -15.40
C LEU A 209 -15.24 -1.78 -15.58
N VAL A 210 -15.90 -0.66 -15.89
CA VAL A 210 -15.24 0.66 -16.03
C VAL A 210 -14.51 1.04 -14.74
N PHE A 211 -15.18 0.90 -13.59
CA PHE A 211 -14.56 1.17 -12.30
C PHE A 211 -13.32 0.30 -12.08
N LEU A 212 -13.42 -1.02 -12.29
CA LEU A 212 -12.33 -1.95 -12.02
C LEU A 212 -11.13 -1.70 -12.95
N VAL A 213 -11.36 -1.39 -14.22
CA VAL A 213 -10.31 -1.04 -15.19
C VAL A 213 -9.61 0.26 -14.78
N ILE A 214 -10.37 1.29 -14.42
CA ILE A 214 -9.79 2.57 -13.94
C ILE A 214 -9.01 2.33 -12.65
N ALA A 215 -9.54 1.54 -11.72
CA ALA A 215 -8.87 1.21 -10.47
C ALA A 215 -7.54 0.46 -10.71
N PHE A 216 -7.51 -0.50 -11.63
CA PHE A 216 -6.29 -1.17 -12.06
C PHE A 216 -5.28 -0.18 -12.66
N LEU A 217 -5.70 0.69 -13.58
CA LEU A 217 -4.85 1.71 -14.18
C LEU A 217 -4.32 2.70 -13.14
N MET A 218 -5.14 3.14 -12.19
CA MET A 218 -4.70 4.01 -11.10
C MET A 218 -3.72 3.30 -10.17
N ALA A 219 -3.93 2.01 -9.89
CA ALA A 219 -2.98 1.21 -9.13
C ALA A 219 -1.60 1.15 -9.80
N THR A 220 -1.53 1.04 -11.15
CA THR A 220 -0.25 1.10 -11.85
C THR A 220 0.45 2.43 -11.65
N GLN A 221 -0.28 3.53 -11.61
CA GLN A 221 0.28 4.87 -11.50
C GLN A 221 0.73 5.21 -10.09
N LEU A 222 0.10 4.62 -9.07
CA LEU A 222 0.52 4.77 -7.68
C LEU A 222 1.98 4.35 -7.46
N GLN A 223 2.52 3.48 -8.29
CA GLN A 223 3.91 3.05 -8.15
C GLN A 223 4.91 4.13 -8.54
N PHE A 224 4.53 5.09 -9.38
CA PHE A 224 5.35 6.29 -9.61
C PHE A 224 5.53 7.11 -8.33
N PHE A 225 4.52 7.15 -7.46
CA PHE A 225 4.66 7.74 -6.13
C PHE A 225 5.61 6.94 -5.25
N PHE A 226 5.41 5.62 -5.09
CA PHE A 226 6.21 4.81 -4.18
C PHE A 226 7.67 4.65 -4.61
N LEU A 227 7.96 4.48 -5.91
CA LEU A 227 9.32 4.31 -6.39
C LEU A 227 10.01 5.64 -6.70
N GLY A 228 9.24 6.65 -7.15
CA GLY A 228 9.79 7.90 -7.67
C GLY A 228 9.93 9.01 -6.65
N THR A 229 9.02 9.13 -5.67
CA THR A 229 8.95 10.34 -4.82
C THR A 229 10.15 10.52 -3.91
N ALA A 230 10.63 9.48 -3.23
CA ALA A 230 11.75 9.63 -2.31
C ALA A 230 13.06 10.03 -3.02
N PRO A 231 13.48 9.38 -4.13
CA PRO A 231 14.63 9.87 -4.91
C PRO A 231 14.39 11.25 -5.52
N TYR A 232 13.17 11.55 -5.98
CA TYR A 232 12.84 12.88 -6.48
C TYR A 232 12.95 13.97 -5.42
N LEU A 233 12.49 13.73 -4.19
CA LEU A 233 12.67 14.65 -3.06
C LEU A 233 14.15 14.94 -2.79
N ALA A 234 15.02 13.93 -2.89
CA ALA A 234 16.47 14.13 -2.77
C ALA A 234 17.01 15.05 -3.87
N ASP A 235 16.60 14.82 -5.13
CA ASP A 235 17.05 15.58 -6.28
C ASP A 235 16.56 17.05 -6.26
N VAL A 236 15.38 17.33 -5.68
CA VAL A 236 14.90 18.71 -5.48
C VAL A 236 15.44 19.36 -4.19
N GLY A 237 16.37 18.71 -3.49
CA GLY A 237 17.13 19.29 -2.37
C GLY A 237 16.52 19.08 -0.98
N VAL A 238 15.64 18.09 -0.80
CA VAL A 238 15.21 17.66 0.53
C VAL A 238 16.34 16.85 1.17
N PRO A 239 16.81 17.20 2.38
CA PRO A 239 17.85 16.42 3.03
C PRO A 239 17.46 14.95 3.21
N GLY A 240 18.33 14.02 2.80
CA GLY A 240 18.03 12.58 2.81
C GLY A 240 17.58 12.04 4.18
N ARG A 241 18.10 12.64 5.27
CA ARG A 241 17.70 12.33 6.66
C ARG A 241 16.24 12.69 6.96
N SER A 242 15.65 13.66 6.25
CA SER A 242 14.27 14.15 6.47
C SER A 242 13.25 13.52 5.53
N ILE A 243 13.68 12.86 4.46
CA ILE A 243 12.78 12.26 3.46
C ILE A 243 11.76 11.31 4.09
N PRO A 244 12.09 10.41 5.04
CA PRO A 244 11.09 9.52 5.61
C PRO A 244 9.95 10.27 6.30
N ALA A 245 10.24 11.34 7.06
CA ALA A 245 9.21 12.17 7.69
C ALA A 245 8.42 12.99 6.64
N VAL A 246 9.08 13.52 5.60
CA VAL A 246 8.40 14.23 4.52
C VAL A 246 7.42 13.31 3.79
N MET A 247 7.76 12.05 3.58
CA MET A 247 6.86 11.05 2.99
C MET A 247 5.59 10.79 3.81
N THR A 248 5.58 11.13 5.12
CA THR A 248 4.39 10.97 5.96
C THR A 248 3.36 12.10 5.82
N ILE A 249 3.66 13.16 5.06
CA ILE A 249 2.68 14.23 4.78
C ILE A 249 1.42 13.64 4.13
N ALA A 250 1.58 12.61 3.33
CA ALA A 250 0.46 11.87 2.76
C ALA A 250 -0.48 11.30 3.85
N GLN A 251 0.07 10.67 4.90
CA GLN A 251 -0.71 10.08 5.99
C GLN A 251 -1.39 11.13 6.84
N PHE A 252 -0.75 12.28 7.08
CA PHE A 252 -1.37 13.40 7.81
C PHE A 252 -2.58 13.98 7.07
N ALA A 253 -2.57 14.00 5.74
CA ALA A 253 -3.72 14.40 4.95
C ALA A 253 -4.75 13.26 4.80
N GLN A 254 -4.29 12.02 4.76
CA GLN A 254 -5.15 10.84 4.67
C GLN A 254 -6.03 10.66 5.89
N LEU A 255 -5.50 10.85 7.11
CA LEU A 255 -6.25 10.66 8.36
C LEU A 255 -7.55 11.48 8.41
N PRO A 256 -7.54 12.82 8.30
CA PRO A 256 -8.78 13.61 8.31
C PRO A 256 -9.69 13.29 7.12
N ALA A 257 -9.13 13.01 5.94
CA ALA A 257 -9.91 12.60 4.77
C ALA A 257 -10.65 11.28 5.02
N THR A 258 -9.99 10.31 5.66
CA THR A 258 -10.59 9.00 5.98
C THR A 258 -11.66 9.14 7.07
N ILE A 259 -11.43 9.99 8.09
CA ILE A 259 -12.44 10.32 9.10
C ILE A 259 -13.66 10.97 8.45
N LEU A 260 -13.45 11.96 7.59
CA LEU A 260 -14.52 12.62 6.84
C LEU A 260 -15.34 11.61 6.03
N LEU A 261 -14.66 10.75 5.26
CA LEU A 261 -15.33 9.73 4.46
C LEU A 261 -16.13 8.77 5.35
N ALA A 262 -15.54 8.24 6.43
CA ALA A 262 -16.18 7.27 7.30
C ALA A 262 -17.49 7.76 7.92
N PHE A 263 -17.54 9.03 8.34
CA PHE A 263 -18.74 9.60 8.97
C PHE A 263 -19.74 10.20 7.98
N HIS A 264 -19.35 10.45 6.73
CA HIS A 264 -20.18 11.19 5.77
C HIS A 264 -20.34 10.47 4.42
N THR A 265 -19.97 9.19 4.32
CA THR A 265 -20.06 8.45 3.05
C THR A 265 -21.46 8.47 2.45
N SER A 266 -22.51 8.22 3.25
CA SER A 266 -23.89 8.25 2.78
C SER A 266 -24.27 9.65 2.27
N ALA A 267 -24.01 10.69 3.05
CA ALA A 267 -24.35 12.06 2.68
C ALA A 267 -23.56 12.54 1.43
N LEU A 268 -22.31 12.15 1.29
CA LEU A 268 -21.51 12.45 0.11
C LEU A 268 -22.06 11.69 -1.12
N ARG A 269 -22.34 10.40 -0.96
CA ARG A 269 -22.93 9.60 -2.03
C ARG A 269 -24.26 10.15 -2.49
N ASP A 270 -25.14 10.55 -1.56
CA ASP A 270 -26.45 11.09 -1.90
C ASP A 270 -26.36 12.45 -2.61
N ARG A 271 -25.28 13.22 -2.39
CA ARG A 271 -25.08 14.53 -3.03
C ARG A 271 -24.38 14.44 -4.38
N VAL A 272 -23.33 13.65 -4.49
CA VAL A 272 -22.43 13.65 -5.68
C VAL A 272 -22.25 12.27 -6.32
N GLY A 273 -22.85 11.21 -5.78
CA GLY A 273 -22.69 9.83 -6.23
C GLY A 273 -21.26 9.30 -6.04
N PHE A 274 -21.07 8.02 -6.34
CA PHE A 274 -19.71 7.45 -6.41
C PHE A 274 -18.88 8.10 -7.53
N LEU A 275 -19.53 8.54 -8.62
CA LEU A 275 -18.86 9.28 -9.69
C LEU A 275 -18.13 10.52 -9.16
N GLY A 276 -18.81 11.36 -8.37
CA GLY A 276 -18.22 12.58 -7.80
C GLY A 276 -17.11 12.26 -6.79
N ILE A 277 -17.30 11.25 -5.95
CA ILE A 277 -16.30 10.80 -4.98
C ILE A 277 -15.02 10.33 -5.68
N PHE A 278 -15.14 9.48 -6.69
CA PHE A 278 -14.00 8.96 -7.46
C PHE A 278 -13.34 10.05 -8.30
N ALA A 279 -14.12 10.90 -8.97
CA ALA A 279 -13.60 12.01 -9.77
C ALA A 279 -12.79 12.97 -8.90
N PHE A 280 -13.23 13.27 -7.67
CA PHE A 280 -12.47 14.07 -6.72
C PHE A 280 -11.13 13.41 -6.36
N GLY A 281 -11.12 12.10 -6.06
CA GLY A 281 -9.88 11.36 -5.80
C GLY A 281 -8.90 11.41 -6.96
N LEU A 282 -9.38 11.17 -8.21
CA LEU A 282 -8.53 11.26 -9.41
C LEU A 282 -8.02 12.68 -9.64
N ALA A 283 -8.84 13.71 -9.41
CA ALA A 283 -8.44 15.10 -9.54
C ALA A 283 -7.31 15.46 -8.56
N MET A 284 -7.34 14.94 -7.33
CA MET A 284 -6.26 15.14 -6.36
C MET A 284 -4.95 14.48 -6.83
N TRP A 285 -4.98 13.25 -7.35
CA TRP A 285 -3.76 12.65 -7.94
C TRP A 285 -3.28 13.38 -9.18
N LEU A 286 -4.19 13.81 -10.06
CA LEU A 286 -3.84 14.62 -11.23
C LEU A 286 -3.11 15.89 -10.82
N ALA A 287 -3.65 16.61 -9.83
CA ALA A 287 -3.03 17.82 -9.29
C ALA A 287 -1.64 17.53 -8.69
N MET A 288 -1.50 16.44 -7.92
CA MET A 288 -0.21 16.02 -7.37
C MET A 288 0.83 15.77 -8.48
N TYR A 289 0.49 14.95 -9.49
CA TYR A 289 1.43 14.63 -10.57
C TYR A 289 1.73 15.86 -11.44
N ALA A 290 0.76 16.76 -11.65
CA ALA A 290 0.98 18.03 -12.33
C ALA A 290 1.98 18.91 -11.55
N ILE A 291 1.83 19.03 -10.23
CA ILE A 291 2.79 19.75 -9.38
C ILE A 291 4.19 19.10 -9.47
N TYR A 292 4.28 17.78 -9.42
CA TYR A 292 5.55 17.06 -9.55
C TYR A 292 6.22 17.30 -10.90
N ALA A 293 5.45 17.37 -11.98
CA ALA A 293 5.99 17.59 -13.32
C ALA A 293 6.32 19.06 -13.60
N LEU A 294 5.52 20.01 -13.09
CA LEU A 294 5.57 21.41 -13.52
C LEU A 294 6.24 22.34 -12.50
N ALA A 295 6.26 21.96 -11.21
CA ALA A 295 6.83 22.77 -10.14
C ALA A 295 7.93 21.99 -9.36
N PRO A 296 9.07 21.65 -9.99
CA PRO A 296 10.11 20.80 -9.42
C PRO A 296 10.91 21.53 -8.33
N ARG A 297 10.24 21.97 -7.30
CA ARG A 297 10.80 22.68 -6.14
C ARG A 297 10.49 21.91 -4.86
N ARG A 298 11.40 21.98 -3.91
CA ARG A 298 11.34 21.26 -2.63
C ARG A 298 9.99 21.36 -1.92
N VAL A 299 9.47 22.59 -1.73
CA VAL A 299 8.24 22.80 -0.95
C VAL A 299 6.99 22.33 -1.69
N PRO A 300 6.72 22.72 -2.96
CA PRO A 300 5.58 22.21 -3.71
C PRO A 300 5.52 20.70 -3.78
N VAL A 301 6.65 20.03 -4.06
CA VAL A 301 6.72 18.56 -4.17
C VAL A 301 6.46 17.91 -2.81
N ALA A 302 7.00 18.46 -1.72
CA ALA A 302 6.76 17.94 -0.38
C ALA A 302 5.27 18.06 0.03
N LEU A 303 4.66 19.22 -0.18
CA LEU A 303 3.26 19.47 0.23
C LEU A 303 2.26 18.73 -0.66
N ALA A 304 2.55 18.56 -1.96
CA ALA A 304 1.68 17.84 -2.89
C ALA A 304 1.43 16.38 -2.49
N GLN A 305 2.30 15.78 -1.67
CA GLN A 305 2.06 14.46 -1.11
C GLN A 305 0.77 14.38 -0.26
N GLY A 306 0.34 15.48 0.33
CA GLY A 306 -0.96 15.54 1.01
C GLY A 306 -2.13 15.21 0.06
N LEU A 307 -2.04 15.63 -1.21
CA LEU A 307 -3.04 15.28 -2.23
C LEU A 307 -3.10 13.76 -2.48
N HIS A 308 -1.95 13.04 -2.36
CA HIS A 308 -1.94 11.59 -2.44
C HIS A 308 -2.78 10.95 -1.32
N GLY A 309 -2.62 11.41 -0.09
CA GLY A 309 -3.38 10.88 1.05
C GLY A 309 -4.89 11.06 0.88
N VAL A 310 -5.32 12.26 0.47
CA VAL A 310 -6.72 12.56 0.16
C VAL A 310 -7.22 11.68 -0.99
N ALA A 311 -6.50 11.65 -2.10
CA ALA A 311 -6.85 10.86 -3.28
C ALA A 311 -6.98 9.36 -2.96
N TYR A 312 -6.07 8.82 -2.16
CA TYR A 312 -6.10 7.42 -1.73
C TYR A 312 -7.38 7.08 -0.99
N THR A 313 -7.82 7.97 -0.11
CA THR A 313 -9.08 7.82 0.62
C THR A 313 -10.28 7.85 -0.32
N PHE A 314 -10.39 8.90 -1.15
CA PHE A 314 -11.57 9.12 -1.98
C PHE A 314 -11.66 8.22 -3.22
N PHE A 315 -10.59 7.50 -3.55
CA PHE A 315 -10.63 6.54 -4.65
C PHE A 315 -10.45 5.09 -4.18
N ILE A 316 -9.36 4.78 -3.44
CA ILE A 316 -9.08 3.39 -3.05
C ILE A 316 -10.03 2.91 -1.93
N TRP A 317 -10.14 3.67 -0.83
CA TRP A 317 -11.03 3.29 0.28
C TRP A 317 -12.51 3.39 -0.11
N ALA A 318 -12.91 4.46 -0.79
CA ALA A 318 -14.27 4.58 -1.33
C ALA A 318 -14.59 3.45 -2.33
N GLY A 319 -13.59 2.98 -3.07
CA GLY A 319 -13.72 1.82 -3.97
C GLY A 319 -14.10 0.54 -3.24
N PHE A 320 -13.56 0.28 -2.04
CA PHE A 320 -13.99 -0.86 -1.22
C PHE A 320 -15.46 -0.73 -0.81
N VAL A 321 -15.93 0.48 -0.49
CA VAL A 321 -17.35 0.73 -0.17
C VAL A 321 -18.22 0.47 -1.40
N TYR A 322 -17.85 1.04 -2.55
CA TYR A 322 -18.58 0.82 -3.82
C TYR A 322 -18.68 -0.66 -4.19
N VAL A 323 -17.57 -1.40 -4.14
CA VAL A 323 -17.57 -2.84 -4.46
C VAL A 323 -18.47 -3.62 -3.50
N ASN A 324 -18.51 -3.25 -2.22
CA ASN A 324 -19.40 -3.89 -1.24
C ASN A 324 -20.88 -3.62 -1.52
N GLU A 325 -21.21 -2.42 -2.00
CA GLU A 325 -22.60 -2.05 -2.33
C GLU A 325 -23.03 -2.62 -3.67
N ALA A 326 -22.15 -2.61 -4.68
CA ALA A 326 -22.45 -3.13 -6.02
C ALA A 326 -22.57 -4.67 -6.07
N ALA A 327 -21.91 -5.37 -5.13
CA ALA A 327 -21.92 -6.83 -5.13
C ALA A 327 -23.17 -7.43 -4.48
N PRO A 328 -23.77 -8.47 -5.10
CA PRO A 328 -24.77 -9.31 -4.45
C PRO A 328 -24.31 -9.82 -3.08
N PRO A 329 -25.21 -9.96 -2.09
CA PRO A 329 -24.85 -10.30 -0.71
C PRO A 329 -24.01 -11.58 -0.56
N ASP A 330 -24.27 -12.58 -1.39
CA ASP A 330 -23.64 -13.90 -1.37
C ASP A 330 -22.21 -13.92 -1.94
N ILE A 331 -21.81 -12.90 -2.72
CA ILE A 331 -20.48 -12.80 -3.33
C ILE A 331 -19.69 -11.55 -2.92
N ARG A 332 -20.14 -10.77 -1.93
CA ARG A 332 -19.45 -9.56 -1.46
C ARG A 332 -17.98 -9.79 -1.14
N GLY A 333 -17.66 -10.84 -0.40
CA GLY A 333 -16.29 -11.21 -0.08
C GLY A 333 -15.45 -11.52 -1.32
N SER A 334 -16.05 -12.21 -2.30
CA SER A 334 -15.41 -12.53 -3.58
C SER A 334 -15.16 -11.27 -4.42
N ALA A 335 -16.09 -10.31 -4.42
CA ALA A 335 -15.94 -9.04 -5.12
C ALA A 335 -14.82 -8.16 -4.49
N GLN A 336 -14.74 -8.12 -3.15
CA GLN A 336 -13.64 -7.47 -2.44
C GLN A 336 -12.30 -8.12 -2.77
N GLY A 337 -12.27 -9.45 -2.85
CA GLY A 337 -11.11 -10.21 -3.28
C GLY A 337 -10.68 -9.87 -4.71
N LEU A 338 -11.63 -9.78 -5.66
CA LEU A 338 -11.36 -9.39 -7.04
C LEU A 338 -10.76 -7.98 -7.12
N TYR A 339 -11.35 -7.02 -6.42
CA TYR A 339 -10.84 -5.65 -6.34
C TYR A 339 -9.42 -5.60 -5.74
N THR A 340 -9.18 -6.33 -4.65
CA THR A 340 -7.89 -6.41 -3.99
C THR A 340 -6.82 -7.01 -4.91
N VAL A 341 -7.11 -8.12 -5.60
CA VAL A 341 -6.16 -8.77 -6.51
C VAL A 341 -5.90 -7.88 -7.74
N ALA A 342 -6.93 -7.21 -8.25
CA ALA A 342 -6.77 -6.28 -9.37
C ALA A 342 -5.85 -5.11 -8.99
N LEU A 343 -6.00 -4.53 -7.79
CA LEU A 343 -5.19 -3.39 -7.35
C LEU A 343 -3.82 -3.83 -6.83
N PHE A 344 -3.82 -4.51 -5.67
CA PHE A 344 -2.60 -4.80 -4.90
C PHE A 344 -1.78 -5.96 -5.49
N GLY A 345 -2.41 -6.81 -6.30
CA GLY A 345 -1.72 -7.83 -7.07
C GLY A 345 -1.24 -7.28 -8.40
N PHE A 346 -2.08 -7.41 -9.41
CA PHE A 346 -1.71 -7.14 -10.81
C PHE A 346 -1.42 -5.67 -11.09
N GLY A 347 -2.24 -4.73 -10.56
CA GLY A 347 -2.08 -3.30 -10.78
C GLY A 347 -0.77 -2.77 -10.23
N PHE A 348 -0.47 -3.05 -8.98
CA PHE A 348 0.77 -2.61 -8.35
C PHE A 348 1.99 -3.31 -8.95
N PHE A 349 1.91 -4.60 -9.27
CA PHE A 349 3.00 -5.30 -9.95
C PHE A 349 3.31 -4.66 -11.31
N ALA A 350 2.31 -4.50 -12.19
CA ALA A 350 2.48 -3.84 -13.47
C ALA A 350 3.04 -2.41 -13.32
N GLY A 351 2.55 -1.68 -12.32
CA GLY A 351 3.00 -0.33 -12.00
C GLY A 351 4.47 -0.26 -11.62
N THR A 352 4.97 -1.20 -10.82
CA THR A 352 6.40 -1.24 -10.46
C THR A 352 7.28 -1.45 -11.69
N GLN A 353 6.85 -2.33 -12.63
CA GLN A 353 7.58 -2.57 -13.85
C GLN A 353 7.55 -1.34 -14.78
N LEU A 354 6.38 -0.74 -14.99
CA LEU A 354 6.22 0.46 -15.81
C LEU A 354 7.02 1.64 -15.26
N THR A 355 6.97 1.89 -13.96
CA THR A 355 7.74 2.94 -13.31
C THR A 355 9.24 2.71 -13.47
N GLY A 356 9.72 1.48 -13.21
CA GLY A 356 11.12 1.13 -13.37
C GLY A 356 11.62 1.33 -14.81
N ILE A 357 10.84 0.90 -15.79
CA ILE A 357 11.15 1.09 -17.22
C ILE A 357 11.16 2.59 -17.58
N ALA A 358 10.18 3.35 -17.11
CA ALA A 358 10.09 4.80 -17.37
C ALA A 358 11.31 5.53 -16.78
N MET A 359 11.70 5.20 -15.54
CA MET A 359 12.87 5.79 -14.90
C MET A 359 14.18 5.49 -15.65
N ASP A 360 14.33 4.30 -16.22
CA ASP A 360 15.51 3.95 -17.00
C ASP A 360 15.54 4.65 -18.38
N ARG A 361 14.38 4.72 -19.06
CA ARG A 361 14.29 5.29 -20.41
C ARG A 361 14.29 6.82 -20.44
N LEU A 362 13.81 7.45 -19.37
CA LEU A 362 13.66 8.91 -19.29
C LEU A 362 14.78 9.53 -18.44
N ARG A 363 16.02 9.13 -18.71
CA ARG A 363 17.21 9.80 -18.16
C ARG A 363 17.59 11.02 -18.99
N ALA A 364 18.10 12.05 -18.31
CA ALA A 364 18.75 13.17 -18.98
C ALA A 364 20.15 12.75 -19.49
N PRO A 365 20.75 13.51 -20.42
CA PRO A 365 22.09 13.19 -20.94
C PRO A 365 23.20 13.12 -19.88
N ASP A 366 23.02 13.81 -18.74
CA ASP A 366 23.93 13.80 -17.58
C ASP A 366 23.72 12.56 -16.66
N GLY A 367 22.84 11.63 -17.05
CA GLY A 367 22.53 10.42 -16.32
C GLY A 367 21.51 10.60 -15.17
N ARG A 368 21.06 11.83 -14.89
CA ARG A 368 20.03 12.11 -13.90
C ARG A 368 18.64 11.68 -14.40
N PHE A 369 17.70 11.51 -13.49
CA PHE A 369 16.31 11.25 -13.86
C PHE A 369 15.65 12.52 -14.41
N ALA A 370 15.03 12.42 -15.58
CA ALA A 370 14.22 13.52 -16.14
C ALA A 370 12.82 13.54 -15.47
N TRP A 371 12.77 13.91 -14.18
CA TRP A 371 11.60 13.81 -13.33
C TRP A 371 10.35 14.43 -13.94
N ARG A 372 10.48 15.56 -14.63
CA ARG A 372 9.36 16.15 -15.36
C ARG A 372 8.73 15.15 -16.32
N ARG A 373 9.54 14.48 -17.14
CA ARG A 373 9.06 13.49 -18.12
C ARG A 373 8.52 12.23 -17.41
N VAL A 374 9.16 11.80 -16.34
CA VAL A 374 8.73 10.64 -15.54
C VAL A 374 7.34 10.89 -14.97
N PHE A 375 7.08 12.07 -14.37
CA PHE A 375 5.78 12.36 -13.74
C PHE A 375 4.70 12.87 -14.72
N LEU A 376 5.07 13.29 -15.94
CA LEU A 376 4.08 13.53 -16.97
C LEU A 376 3.37 12.24 -17.43
N LEU A 377 4.00 11.07 -17.33
CA LEU A 377 3.35 9.80 -17.68
C LEU A 377 2.14 9.51 -16.78
N PRO A 378 2.28 9.42 -15.44
CA PRO A 378 1.12 9.20 -14.57
C PRO A 378 0.16 10.40 -14.60
N CYS A 379 0.63 11.63 -14.85
CA CYS A 379 -0.24 12.80 -15.00
C CYS A 379 -1.19 12.63 -16.19
N GLY A 380 -0.67 12.30 -17.38
CA GLY A 380 -1.47 12.09 -18.60
C GLY A 380 -2.41 10.90 -18.48
N ALA A 381 -1.93 9.79 -17.89
CA ALA A 381 -2.74 8.61 -17.70
C ALA A 381 -3.85 8.84 -16.64
N THR A 382 -3.59 9.60 -15.55
CA THR A 382 -4.63 9.98 -14.57
C THR A 382 -5.67 10.90 -15.22
N LEU A 383 -5.26 11.82 -16.08
CA LEU A 383 -6.20 12.67 -16.84
C LEU A 383 -7.09 11.80 -17.75
N ALA A 384 -6.50 10.84 -18.46
CA ALA A 384 -7.26 9.91 -19.31
C ALA A 384 -8.24 9.07 -18.49
N CYS A 385 -7.83 8.57 -17.31
CA CYS A 385 -8.70 7.85 -16.38
C CYS A 385 -9.84 8.73 -15.85
N LEU A 386 -9.57 10.00 -15.53
CA LEU A 386 -10.60 10.96 -15.08
C LEU A 386 -11.62 11.22 -16.20
N VAL A 387 -11.17 11.46 -17.42
CA VAL A 387 -12.06 11.66 -18.58
C VAL A 387 -12.88 10.40 -18.84
N ALA A 388 -12.25 9.22 -18.82
CA ALA A 388 -12.95 7.95 -19.01
C ALA A 388 -13.99 7.70 -17.89
N LEU A 389 -13.67 8.02 -16.64
CA LEU A 389 -14.61 7.92 -15.52
C LEU A 389 -15.85 8.80 -15.76
N LEU A 390 -15.63 10.08 -16.07
CA LEU A 390 -16.71 11.04 -16.29
C LEU A 390 -17.57 10.68 -17.52
N ALA A 391 -16.99 10.06 -18.54
CA ALA A 391 -17.69 9.70 -19.77
C ALA A 391 -18.45 8.36 -19.69
N LEU A 392 -17.91 7.37 -18.96
CA LEU A 392 -18.33 5.98 -19.04
C LEU A 392 -18.98 5.44 -17.76
N PHE A 393 -18.61 5.97 -16.59
CA PHE A 393 -19.16 5.53 -15.32
C PHE A 393 -20.45 6.30 -15.00
N ARG A 394 -21.51 5.56 -14.70
CA ARG A 394 -22.88 6.09 -14.49
C ARG A 394 -23.45 5.70 -13.12
N GLY A 395 -22.58 5.42 -12.13
CA GLY A 395 -23.00 4.96 -10.80
C GLY A 395 -23.26 6.05 -9.81
#